data_3279c56396b478c59510d2ac369f0960
#
_entry.id   3279c56396b478c59510d2ac369f0960
#
_cell.length_a   1.000
_cell.length_b   1.000
_cell.length_c   1.000
_cell.angle_alpha   90.00
_cell.angle_beta   90.00
_cell.angle_gamma   90.00
#
_symmetry.space_group_name_H-M   'P 1'
#
loop_
_entity.id
_entity.type
_entity.pdbx_description
1 polymer ?
#
loop_
_entity_poly.entity_id
_entity_poly.type
_entity_poly.pdbx_seq_one_letter_code
_entity_poly.pdbx_strand_id
1 'polypeptide(L)'
;AMAMSMHLGLPWRAPEPDSPSGNPLSAVYRTKDDRYIALTCLQPGKYWPPAATLIGQPELAVDPRFADGESIVAHAGEAAAILGAAFAERPFEEWVERLAAFPGQWAPVQTTLDAEHDPQTVANGYVQGVRAADGTTFKLVAAPVQYDGEPARPTRAPEFNEHGDAILESLGLDWDTIVDLKVRGVV
;
A
#
# COMPACT_ATOMS: atom_id res chain seq x y z
N ALA A 1 14.05 -10.65 -7.65
CA ALA A 1 14.12 -12.01 -7.13
C ALA A 1 14.75 -12.96 -8.17
N MET A 2 14.13 -13.15 -9.37
CA MET A 2 14.60 -14.13 -10.38
C MET A 2 16.05 -13.91 -10.82
N ALA A 3 16.42 -12.68 -11.22
CA ALA A 3 17.79 -12.37 -11.64
C ALA A 3 18.83 -12.65 -10.53
N MET A 4 18.50 -12.32 -9.28
CA MET A 4 19.36 -12.58 -8.14
C MET A 4 19.50 -14.11 -7.89
N SER A 5 18.40 -14.84 -7.97
CA SER A 5 18.43 -16.32 -7.83
C SER A 5 19.30 -16.98 -8.92
N MET A 6 19.18 -16.49 -10.16
CA MET A 6 20.02 -16.98 -11.28
C MET A 6 21.50 -16.65 -11.06
N HIS A 7 21.82 -15.45 -10.58
CA HIS A 7 23.19 -15.03 -10.33
C HIS A 7 23.83 -15.81 -9.18
N LEU A 8 23.10 -16.05 -8.11
CA LEU A 8 23.59 -16.75 -6.92
C LEU A 8 23.47 -18.28 -7.00
N GLY A 9 22.75 -18.84 -7.98
CA GLY A 9 22.46 -20.26 -8.07
C GLY A 9 21.56 -20.78 -6.94
N LEU A 10 20.84 -19.89 -6.24
CA LEU A 10 20.01 -20.21 -5.09
C LEU A 10 18.54 -19.91 -5.39
N PRO A 11 17.60 -20.81 -5.03
CA PRO A 11 16.18 -20.51 -5.18
C PRO A 11 15.78 -19.41 -4.19
N TRP A 12 15.16 -18.35 -4.70
CA TRP A 12 14.52 -17.37 -3.82
C TRP A 12 13.27 -17.99 -3.18
N ARG A 13 13.14 -17.83 -1.88
CA ARG A 13 11.94 -18.17 -1.12
C ARG A 13 11.44 -16.92 -0.41
N ALA A 14 10.13 -16.74 -0.38
CA ALA A 14 9.55 -15.71 0.47
C ALA A 14 9.94 -15.99 1.93
N PRO A 15 10.31 -14.97 2.72
CA PRO A 15 10.49 -15.16 4.16
C PRO A 15 9.20 -15.72 4.78
N GLU A 16 9.35 -16.59 5.77
CA GLU A 16 8.20 -17.00 6.58
C GLU A 16 7.61 -15.75 7.27
N PRO A 17 6.28 -15.69 7.44
CA PRO A 17 5.62 -14.50 8.03
C PRO A 17 6.21 -14.08 9.39
N ASP A 18 6.64 -15.05 10.19
CA ASP A 18 7.23 -14.84 11.52
C ASP A 18 8.76 -14.95 11.53
N SER A 19 9.39 -15.05 10.35
CA SER A 19 10.84 -15.08 10.26
C SER A 19 11.37 -13.65 10.40
N PRO A 20 12.26 -13.38 11.36
CA PRO A 20 12.88 -12.06 11.43
C PRO A 20 13.64 -11.82 10.13
N SER A 21 13.28 -10.75 9.42
CA SER A 21 14.14 -10.24 8.36
C SER A 21 15.50 -9.92 8.99
N GLY A 22 16.60 -10.09 8.27
CA GLY A 22 17.94 -9.79 8.80
C GLY A 22 18.13 -8.33 9.27
N ASN A 23 17.11 -7.49 9.16
CA ASN A 23 17.06 -6.13 9.66
C ASN A 23 15.75 -5.89 10.42
N PRO A 24 15.78 -5.83 11.76
CA PRO A 24 14.58 -5.62 12.57
C PRO A 24 13.91 -4.25 12.35
N LEU A 25 14.64 -3.28 11.82
CA LEU A 25 14.11 -1.97 11.46
C LEU A 25 13.58 -1.90 10.01
N SER A 26 13.48 -3.06 9.33
CA SER A 26 12.82 -3.23 8.04
C SER A 26 11.79 -4.35 8.14
N ALA A 27 10.78 -4.14 8.99
CA ALA A 27 9.77 -5.14 9.34
C ALA A 27 8.44 -4.45 9.71
N VAL A 28 7.39 -5.26 9.82
CA VAL A 28 6.05 -4.81 10.23
C VAL A 28 5.78 -5.28 11.65
N TYR A 29 5.29 -4.38 12.49
CA TYR A 29 4.99 -4.64 13.90
C TYR A 29 3.52 -4.42 14.20
N ARG A 30 2.95 -5.34 14.98
CA ARG A 30 1.56 -5.30 15.42
C ARG A 30 1.42 -4.46 16.67
N THR A 31 0.45 -3.58 16.72
CA THR A 31 0.11 -2.76 17.87
C THR A 31 -0.90 -3.45 18.79
N LYS A 32 -1.14 -2.90 19.97
CA LYS A 32 -2.05 -3.46 20.98
C LYS A 32 -3.48 -3.68 20.47
N ASP A 33 -3.93 -2.87 19.55
CA ASP A 33 -5.26 -2.85 18.96
C ASP A 33 -5.35 -3.53 17.59
N ASP A 34 -4.43 -4.46 17.32
CA ASP A 34 -4.38 -5.28 16.09
C ASP A 34 -4.20 -4.49 14.79
N ARG A 35 -3.66 -3.28 14.88
CA ARG A 35 -3.19 -2.53 13.73
C ARG A 35 -1.69 -2.76 13.53
N TYR A 36 -1.14 -2.23 12.44
CA TYR A 36 0.24 -2.50 12.07
C TYR A 36 0.99 -1.23 11.68
N ILE A 37 2.28 -1.20 12.01
CA ILE A 37 3.23 -0.17 11.62
C ILE A 37 4.40 -0.83 10.90
N ALA A 38 4.75 -0.30 9.73
CA ALA A 38 5.92 -0.72 8.97
C ALA A 38 7.09 0.20 9.26
N LEU A 39 8.21 -0.36 9.65
CA LEU A 39 9.51 0.31 9.64
C LEU A 39 10.25 -0.06 8.35
N THR A 40 10.93 0.88 7.72
CA THR A 40 11.66 0.68 6.46
C THR A 40 13.05 1.30 6.48
N CYS A 41 13.72 1.26 7.64
CA CYS A 41 15.05 1.82 7.86
C CYS A 41 16.12 0.85 7.38
N LEU A 42 16.74 1.10 6.23
CA LEU A 42 17.74 0.21 5.62
C LEU A 42 19.09 0.19 6.35
N GLN A 43 19.35 1.15 7.24
CA GLN A 43 20.60 1.29 7.99
C GLN A 43 20.37 1.03 9.49
N PRO A 44 20.32 -0.24 9.93
CA PRO A 44 19.95 -0.55 11.32
C PRO A 44 20.85 0.12 12.34
N GLY A 45 22.16 0.17 12.15
CA GLY A 45 23.10 0.80 13.08
C GLY A 45 22.84 2.30 13.28
N LYS A 46 22.36 3.00 12.26
CA LYS A 46 22.00 4.43 12.35
C LYS A 46 20.71 4.66 13.14
N TYR A 47 19.71 3.83 12.92
CA TYR A 47 18.37 4.05 13.43
C TYR A 47 18.03 3.25 14.69
N TRP A 48 18.89 2.33 15.13
CA TRP A 48 18.68 1.56 16.35
C TRP A 48 18.69 2.43 17.62
N PRO A 49 19.66 3.33 17.84
CA PRO A 49 19.65 4.18 19.03
C PRO A 49 18.37 5.03 19.17
N PRO A 50 17.88 5.72 18.13
CA PRO A 50 16.60 6.41 18.24
C PRO A 50 15.41 5.45 18.37
N ALA A 51 15.45 4.24 17.81
CA ALA A 51 14.39 3.25 17.99
C ALA A 51 14.33 2.74 19.44
N ALA A 52 15.49 2.47 20.06
CA ALA A 52 15.59 2.11 21.47
C ALA A 52 14.99 3.19 22.38
N THR A 53 15.27 4.46 22.07
CA THR A 53 14.67 5.59 22.79
C THR A 53 13.16 5.67 22.58
N LEU A 54 12.69 5.49 21.35
CA LEU A 54 11.28 5.52 20.97
C LEU A 54 10.45 4.50 21.77
N ILE A 55 10.98 3.28 21.93
CA ILE A 55 10.29 2.21 22.67
C ILE A 55 10.45 2.33 24.20
N GLY A 56 11.19 3.33 24.68
CA GLY A 56 11.39 3.57 26.11
C GLY A 56 12.47 2.71 26.76
N GLN A 57 13.39 2.14 25.97
CA GLN A 57 14.51 1.32 26.41
C GLN A 57 15.85 1.88 25.88
N PRO A 58 16.24 3.12 26.26
CA PRO A 58 17.42 3.78 25.71
C PRO A 58 18.73 3.05 26.01
N GLU A 59 18.80 2.19 27.04
CA GLU A 59 19.94 1.33 27.38
C GLU A 59 20.30 0.36 26.25
N LEU A 60 19.35 -0.02 25.40
CA LEU A 60 19.60 -0.88 24.25
C LEU A 60 20.48 -0.21 23.17
N ALA A 61 20.58 1.11 23.19
CA ALA A 61 21.44 1.85 22.27
C ALA A 61 22.94 1.62 22.52
N VAL A 62 23.30 1.17 23.73
CA VAL A 62 24.68 0.88 24.13
C VAL A 62 24.89 -0.62 24.45
N ASP A 63 23.91 -1.46 24.22
CA ASP A 63 24.01 -2.91 24.40
C ASP A 63 24.97 -3.49 23.33
N PRO A 64 25.99 -4.27 23.75
CA PRO A 64 26.94 -4.87 22.79
C PRO A 64 26.31 -5.70 21.68
N ARG A 65 25.14 -6.30 21.91
CA ARG A 65 24.40 -7.05 20.89
C ARG A 65 23.89 -6.17 19.74
N PHE A 66 23.77 -4.88 19.98
CA PHE A 66 23.17 -3.89 19.05
C PHE A 66 24.10 -2.71 18.78
N ALA A 67 25.41 -2.87 19.02
CA ALA A 67 26.40 -1.80 18.95
C ALA A 67 26.57 -1.20 17.55
N ASP A 68 26.35 -2.01 16.50
CA ASP A 68 26.44 -1.61 15.10
C ASP A 68 25.48 -2.40 14.22
N GLY A 69 25.45 -2.07 12.92
CA GLY A 69 24.55 -2.71 11.97
C GLY A 69 24.80 -4.22 11.80
N GLU A 70 26.03 -4.67 11.88
CA GLU A 70 26.39 -6.09 11.74
C GLU A 70 25.93 -6.88 12.97
N SER A 71 26.21 -6.35 14.17
CA SER A 71 25.75 -6.91 15.44
C SER A 71 24.22 -6.99 15.51
N ILE A 72 23.52 -5.94 15.08
CA ILE A 72 22.03 -5.95 15.02
C ILE A 72 21.51 -7.03 14.08
N VAL A 73 22.11 -7.21 12.91
CA VAL A 73 21.72 -8.27 11.98
C VAL A 73 22.02 -9.66 12.56
N ALA A 74 23.13 -9.83 13.24
CA ALA A 74 23.46 -11.10 13.91
C ALA A 74 22.46 -11.45 15.03
N HIS A 75 21.88 -10.43 15.71
CA HIS A 75 20.89 -10.60 16.77
C HIS A 75 19.49 -10.16 16.34
N ALA A 76 19.19 -10.22 15.02
CA ALA A 76 17.96 -9.70 14.46
C ALA A 76 16.68 -10.26 15.11
N GLY A 77 16.68 -11.54 15.46
CA GLY A 77 15.55 -12.19 16.12
C GLY A 77 15.26 -11.61 17.50
N GLU A 78 16.31 -11.34 18.31
CA GLU A 78 16.16 -10.73 19.63
C GLU A 78 15.68 -9.27 19.49
N ALA A 79 16.29 -8.52 18.60
CA ALA A 79 15.90 -7.14 18.33
C ALA A 79 14.45 -7.03 17.83
N ALA A 80 14.03 -7.92 16.93
CA ALA A 80 12.65 -7.97 16.44
C ALA A 80 11.66 -8.33 17.55
N ALA A 81 12.02 -9.27 18.44
CA ALA A 81 11.19 -9.63 19.58
C ALA A 81 11.01 -8.46 20.57
N ILE A 82 12.08 -7.72 20.85
CA ILE A 82 12.03 -6.52 21.72
C ILE A 82 11.11 -5.46 21.09
N LEU A 83 11.29 -5.14 19.82
CA LEU A 83 10.44 -4.18 19.13
C LEU A 83 8.98 -4.66 19.07
N GLY A 84 8.74 -5.93 18.76
CA GLY A 84 7.39 -6.50 18.71
C GLY A 84 6.67 -6.42 20.06
N ALA A 85 7.37 -6.75 21.16
CA ALA A 85 6.81 -6.62 22.51
C ALA A 85 6.47 -5.17 22.84
N ALA A 86 7.36 -4.22 22.52
CA ALA A 86 7.12 -2.81 22.77
C ALA A 86 5.93 -2.27 21.95
N PHE A 87 5.86 -2.59 20.65
CA PHE A 87 4.76 -2.14 19.79
C PHE A 87 3.40 -2.70 20.27
N ALA A 88 3.37 -3.92 20.81
CA ALA A 88 2.16 -4.54 21.35
C ALA A 88 1.63 -3.90 22.66
N GLU A 89 2.42 -3.05 23.33
CA GLU A 89 2.01 -2.42 24.60
C GLU A 89 1.03 -1.25 24.41
N ARG A 90 1.04 -0.61 23.22
CA ARG A 90 0.31 0.65 22.97
C ARG A 90 -0.57 0.56 21.73
N PRO A 91 -1.67 1.33 21.70
CA PRO A 91 -2.51 1.41 20.52
C PRO A 91 -1.81 2.15 19.38
N PHE A 92 -2.29 1.90 18.19
CA PHE A 92 -1.76 2.42 16.93
C PHE A 92 -1.60 3.95 16.91
N GLU A 93 -2.64 4.69 17.34
CA GLU A 93 -2.63 6.15 17.30
C GLU A 93 -1.52 6.75 18.20
N GLU A 94 -1.30 6.15 19.37
CA GLU A 94 -0.19 6.58 20.24
C GLU A 94 1.18 6.35 19.59
N TRP A 95 1.33 5.27 18.83
CA TRP A 95 2.56 5.02 18.08
C TRP A 95 2.73 5.99 16.90
N VAL A 96 1.67 6.36 16.21
CA VAL A 96 1.72 7.37 15.14
C VAL A 96 2.22 8.71 15.68
N GLU A 97 1.71 9.15 16.83
CA GLU A 97 2.17 10.38 17.50
C GLU A 97 3.65 10.30 17.90
N ARG A 98 4.08 9.19 18.49
CA ARG A 98 5.47 9.00 18.92
C ARG A 98 6.44 8.93 17.72
N LEU A 99 6.04 8.23 16.69
CA LEU A 99 6.83 8.06 15.47
C LEU A 99 6.95 9.34 14.65
N ALA A 100 6.09 10.34 14.84
CA ALA A 100 6.22 11.64 14.19
C ALA A 100 7.58 12.33 14.46
N ALA A 101 8.21 12.06 15.60
CA ALA A 101 9.55 12.55 15.94
C ALA A 101 10.69 11.57 15.63
N PHE A 102 10.38 10.38 15.16
CA PHE A 102 11.37 9.36 14.84
C PHE A 102 12.09 9.71 13.53
N PRO A 103 13.43 9.76 13.50
CA PRO A 103 14.18 10.19 12.31
C PRO A 103 14.28 9.13 11.21
N GLY A 104 13.79 7.90 11.46
CA GLY A 104 13.80 6.80 10.51
C GLY A 104 12.55 6.79 9.62
N GLN A 105 12.59 5.94 8.60
CA GLN A 105 11.46 5.75 7.69
C GLN A 105 10.45 4.77 8.31
N TRP A 106 9.21 5.19 8.36
CA TRP A 106 8.08 4.37 8.83
C TRP A 106 6.80 4.76 8.09
N ALA A 107 5.83 3.87 8.14
CA ALA A 107 4.49 4.15 7.63
C ALA A 107 3.43 3.38 8.43
N PRO A 108 2.22 3.94 8.59
CA PRO A 108 1.08 3.17 9.04
C PRO A 108 0.70 2.13 7.97
N VAL A 109 0.35 0.93 8.40
CA VAL A 109 -0.29 -0.04 7.49
C VAL A 109 -1.78 0.22 7.54
N GLN A 110 -2.28 0.83 6.49
CA GLN A 110 -3.68 1.23 6.37
C GLN A 110 -4.54 0.06 5.88
N THR A 111 -5.78 0.01 6.37
CA THR A 111 -6.81 -0.81 5.74
C THR A 111 -7.28 -0.14 4.43
N THR A 112 -8.00 -0.88 3.59
CA THR A 112 -8.59 -0.31 2.37
C THR A 112 -9.59 0.82 2.65
N LEU A 113 -10.25 0.78 3.81
CA LEU A 113 -11.17 1.85 4.25
C LEU A 113 -10.41 3.09 4.75
N ASP A 114 -9.31 2.89 5.49
CA ASP A 114 -8.46 4.01 5.93
C ASP A 114 -7.86 4.73 4.71
N ALA A 115 -7.42 3.97 3.71
CA ALA A 115 -6.82 4.52 2.50
C ALA A 115 -7.77 5.44 1.70
N GLU A 116 -9.09 5.23 1.79
CA GLU A 116 -10.07 6.12 1.17
C GLU A 116 -10.00 7.55 1.72
N HIS A 117 -9.70 7.68 3.02
CA HIS A 117 -9.68 8.96 3.74
C HIS A 117 -8.27 9.51 3.95
N ASP A 118 -7.25 8.79 3.48
CA ASP A 118 -5.87 9.24 3.56
C ASP A 118 -5.69 10.57 2.82
N PRO A 119 -5.05 11.58 3.47
CA PRO A 119 -4.88 12.89 2.85
C PRO A 119 -4.19 12.85 1.49
N GLN A 120 -3.24 11.93 1.28
CA GLN A 120 -2.55 11.79 0.01
C GLN A 120 -3.46 11.16 -1.06
N THR A 121 -4.28 10.18 -0.70
CA THR A 121 -5.29 9.57 -1.58
C THR A 121 -6.31 10.62 -2.03
N VAL A 122 -6.79 11.44 -1.10
CA VAL A 122 -7.74 12.52 -1.40
C VAL A 122 -7.11 13.60 -2.28
N ALA A 123 -5.90 14.07 -1.94
CA ALA A 123 -5.19 15.11 -2.69
C ALA A 123 -4.87 14.68 -4.13
N ASN A 124 -4.59 13.41 -4.36
CA ASN A 124 -4.32 12.86 -5.69
C ASN A 124 -5.59 12.44 -6.47
N GLY A 125 -6.77 12.55 -5.88
CA GLY A 125 -8.02 12.15 -6.53
C GLY A 125 -8.09 10.66 -6.88
N TYR A 126 -7.48 9.79 -6.07
CA TYR A 126 -7.45 8.34 -6.32
C TYR A 126 -8.79 7.65 -6.09
N VAL A 127 -9.69 8.25 -5.32
CA VAL A 127 -11.07 7.79 -5.14
C VAL A 127 -12.04 8.84 -5.63
N GLN A 128 -12.90 8.49 -6.57
CA GLN A 128 -13.81 9.42 -7.23
C GLN A 128 -15.24 8.90 -7.24
N GLY A 129 -16.20 9.83 -7.12
CA GLY A 129 -17.62 9.51 -7.24
C GLY A 129 -18.01 9.33 -8.71
N VAL A 130 -18.73 8.25 -9.02
CA VAL A 130 -19.29 7.96 -10.33
C VAL A 130 -20.79 7.85 -10.22
N ARG A 131 -21.50 8.49 -11.16
CA ARG A 131 -22.95 8.44 -11.20
C ARG A 131 -23.39 7.25 -12.05
N ALA A 132 -24.20 6.36 -11.48
CA ALA A 132 -24.84 5.24 -12.17
C ALA A 132 -25.99 5.69 -13.08
N ALA A 133 -26.48 4.80 -13.93
CA ALA A 133 -27.59 5.09 -14.85
C ALA A 133 -28.91 5.42 -14.12
N ASP A 134 -29.15 4.82 -12.96
CA ASP A 134 -30.30 5.06 -12.09
C ASP A 134 -30.20 6.37 -11.28
N GLY A 135 -29.11 7.12 -11.43
CA GLY A 135 -28.84 8.38 -10.75
C GLY A 135 -28.17 8.23 -9.39
N THR A 136 -27.97 7.04 -8.87
CA THR A 136 -27.21 6.79 -7.65
C THR A 136 -25.72 7.14 -7.84
N THR A 137 -25.01 7.42 -6.75
CA THR A 137 -23.57 7.69 -6.80
C THR A 137 -22.84 6.61 -6.01
N PHE A 138 -21.80 6.06 -6.60
CA PHE A 138 -20.89 5.14 -5.95
C PHE A 138 -19.44 5.59 -6.15
N LYS A 139 -18.51 5.06 -5.36
CA LYS A 139 -17.10 5.42 -5.45
C LYS A 139 -16.32 4.38 -6.23
N LEU A 140 -15.39 4.83 -7.07
CA LEU A 140 -14.41 4.00 -7.76
C LEU A 140 -13.00 4.50 -7.50
N VAL A 141 -12.06 3.56 -7.48
CA VAL A 141 -10.63 3.87 -7.51
C VAL A 141 -10.25 4.26 -8.94
N ALA A 142 -9.66 5.43 -9.10
CA ALA A 142 -9.15 5.90 -10.37
C ALA A 142 -7.97 5.04 -10.85
N ALA A 143 -7.68 5.07 -12.15
CA ALA A 143 -6.47 4.45 -12.67
C ALA A 143 -5.22 5.08 -12.02
N PRO A 144 -4.19 4.29 -11.68
CA PRO A 144 -2.99 4.81 -11.01
C PRO A 144 -2.12 5.71 -11.90
N VAL A 145 -2.35 5.65 -13.21
CA VAL A 145 -1.63 6.47 -14.20
C VAL A 145 -2.30 7.83 -14.31
N GLN A 146 -1.49 8.87 -14.14
CA GLN A 146 -1.88 10.26 -14.36
C GLN A 146 -1.17 10.82 -15.59
N TYR A 147 -1.87 11.63 -16.37
CA TYR A 147 -1.31 12.36 -17.50
C TYR A 147 -1.25 13.86 -17.14
N ASP A 148 -0.08 14.46 -17.30
CA ASP A 148 0.17 15.88 -16.94
C ASP A 148 -0.18 16.21 -15.48
N GLY A 149 -0.08 15.22 -14.57
CA GLY A 149 -0.42 15.38 -13.16
C GLY A 149 -1.93 15.33 -12.85
N GLU A 150 -2.77 15.07 -13.87
CA GLU A 150 -4.22 14.95 -13.69
C GLU A 150 -4.63 13.48 -13.48
N PRO A 151 -5.42 13.19 -12.44
CA PRO A 151 -5.95 11.86 -12.22
C PRO A 151 -6.97 11.49 -13.30
N ALA A 152 -7.00 10.21 -13.66
CA ALA A 152 -8.03 9.69 -14.54
C ALA A 152 -9.42 9.91 -13.93
N ARG A 153 -10.38 10.33 -14.76
CA ARG A 153 -11.77 10.52 -14.34
C ARG A 153 -12.61 9.31 -14.76
N PRO A 154 -12.90 8.38 -13.85
CA PRO A 154 -13.71 7.21 -14.18
C PRO A 154 -15.13 7.64 -14.52
N THR A 155 -15.69 7.00 -15.51
CA THR A 155 -17.11 7.09 -15.85
C THR A 155 -17.78 5.73 -15.62
N ARG A 156 -19.09 5.70 -15.52
CA ARG A 156 -19.81 4.44 -15.47
C ARG A 156 -19.61 3.60 -16.73
N ALA A 157 -19.72 2.30 -16.62
CA ALA A 157 -19.86 1.43 -17.77
C ALA A 157 -21.19 1.75 -18.50
N PRO A 158 -21.22 1.63 -19.83
CA PRO A 158 -22.47 1.77 -20.57
C PRO A 158 -23.43 0.62 -20.21
N GLU A 159 -24.72 0.89 -20.29
CA GLU A 159 -25.74 -0.14 -20.25
C GLU A 159 -25.68 -1.01 -21.51
N PHE A 160 -26.39 -2.15 -21.48
CA PHE A 160 -26.44 -3.05 -22.64
C PHE A 160 -26.87 -2.28 -23.90
N ASN A 161 -26.04 -2.32 -24.94
CA ASN A 161 -26.24 -1.67 -26.23
C ASN A 161 -26.48 -0.14 -26.21
N GLU A 162 -26.12 0.56 -25.14
CA GLU A 162 -26.34 2.01 -24.97
C GLU A 162 -25.73 2.85 -26.10
N HIS A 163 -24.62 2.42 -26.65
CA HIS A 163 -23.88 3.16 -27.68
C HIS A 163 -23.99 2.50 -29.09
N GLY A 164 -24.78 1.43 -29.23
CA GLY A 164 -24.83 0.64 -30.45
C GLY A 164 -25.14 1.48 -31.67
N ASP A 165 -26.19 2.30 -31.61
CA ASP A 165 -26.63 3.14 -32.74
C ASP A 165 -25.57 4.20 -33.09
N ALA A 166 -25.04 4.88 -32.11
CA ALA A 166 -23.99 5.89 -32.30
C ALA A 166 -22.72 5.29 -32.93
N ILE A 167 -22.37 4.05 -32.55
CA ILE A 167 -21.23 3.35 -33.15
C ILE A 167 -21.52 3.02 -34.62
N LEU A 168 -22.69 2.52 -34.92
CA LEU A 168 -23.07 2.17 -36.30
C LEU A 168 -23.12 3.43 -37.18
N GLU A 169 -23.68 4.53 -36.70
CA GLU A 169 -23.64 5.82 -37.40
C GLU A 169 -22.21 6.30 -37.63
N SER A 170 -21.32 6.18 -36.64
CA SER A 170 -19.90 6.57 -36.78
C SER A 170 -19.15 5.75 -37.83
N LEU A 171 -19.63 4.53 -38.14
CA LEU A 171 -19.12 3.68 -39.20
C LEU A 171 -19.73 4.01 -40.58
N GLY A 172 -20.61 5.02 -40.65
CA GLY A 172 -21.19 5.52 -41.90
C GLY A 172 -22.49 4.80 -42.32
N LEU A 173 -23.12 4.00 -41.41
CA LEU A 173 -24.43 3.46 -41.67
C LEU A 173 -25.49 4.54 -41.49
N ASP A 174 -26.42 4.63 -42.42
CA ASP A 174 -27.58 5.50 -42.26
C ASP A 174 -28.64 4.88 -41.33
N TRP A 175 -29.56 5.69 -40.86
CA TRP A 175 -30.57 5.28 -39.89
C TRP A 175 -31.49 4.18 -40.43
N ASP A 176 -31.85 4.21 -41.72
CA ASP A 176 -32.71 3.20 -42.34
C ASP A 176 -32.02 1.82 -42.36
N THR A 177 -30.73 1.79 -42.66
CA THR A 177 -29.89 0.58 -42.58
C THR A 177 -29.82 0.05 -41.15
N ILE A 178 -29.61 0.93 -40.13
CA ILE A 178 -29.55 0.54 -38.72
C ILE A 178 -30.89 -0.09 -38.29
N VAL A 179 -32.02 0.50 -38.70
CA VAL A 179 -33.37 -0.02 -38.39
C VAL A 179 -33.57 -1.38 -39.04
N ASP A 180 -33.17 -1.57 -40.30
CA ASP A 180 -33.26 -2.88 -40.97
C ASP A 180 -32.45 -3.95 -40.23
N LEU A 181 -31.21 -3.63 -39.81
CA LEU A 181 -30.37 -4.54 -39.04
C LEU A 181 -31.02 -4.96 -37.71
N LYS A 182 -31.66 -4.01 -37.01
CA LYS A 182 -32.41 -4.28 -35.77
C LYS A 182 -33.63 -5.17 -36.01
N VAL A 183 -34.40 -4.88 -37.04
CA VAL A 183 -35.59 -5.68 -37.39
C VAL A 183 -35.20 -7.12 -37.73
N ARG A 184 -34.05 -7.32 -38.34
CA ARG A 184 -33.49 -8.65 -38.65
C ARG A 184 -32.79 -9.32 -37.47
N GLY A 185 -32.66 -8.67 -36.34
CA GLY A 185 -31.98 -9.20 -35.15
C GLY A 185 -30.46 -9.39 -35.34
N VAL A 186 -29.85 -8.59 -36.19
CA VAL A 186 -28.38 -8.61 -36.40
C VAL A 186 -27.65 -7.77 -35.35
N VAL A 187 -28.28 -6.72 -34.88
CA VAL A 187 -27.78 -5.80 -33.85
C VAL A 187 -28.87 -5.47 -32.82
#